data_99894f1d5767e184883be25f60659e0f
#
_entry.id   99894f1d5767e184883be25f60659e0f
#
_cell.length_a   1.000
_cell.length_b   1.000
_cell.length_c   1.000
_cell.angle_alpha   90.00
_cell.angle_beta   90.00
_cell.angle_gamma   90.00
#
_symmetry.space_group_name_H-M   'P 1'
#
loop_
_entity.id
_entity.type
_entity.pdbx_description
1 polymer ?
#
loop_
_entity_poly.entity_id
_entity_poly.type
_entity_poly.pdbx_seq_one_letter_code
_entity_poly.pdbx_strand_id
1 'polypeptide(L)'
;MVDEIFFPLARKAFFESFARSIYIFAVVSCHLVSPAAFPNARTPSSMSAVPVPSTEPAGCGSHWSRWKPWLLKNFLVLGFAFVLTLALAWPLPGRELGTPKAGDFPITQTVCIVVIFFISGLTLKTEDIKNALGAHVALAYGIVTILVVTPMLGFAIVQIPFEPVQFRYGLALFACVPTTLTSGVTLVTSAAGNGALALMLTVTTNVLGVFTVPFILNAVLNSAPGADSGAGAGDAEMAEAASSLLLKLVISIIVPMAAGKTVREKVGSAPGFAKKYKVELGLTNNSALIAIVWMSISKSRGMLVGESALNICVIVLAGIGLHVVLLAANWTATTPVLRLPEKERRAVLLMASQKTLPVAVTVISYLDEARWGGHGLIAIPCIVGHVSQLFIDAFIAGKWAAASAKSLDDAAVAEANAGALSVAELGETQTSEEKHDNNKNKA
;
A
#
# COMPACT_ATOMS: atom_id res chain seq x y z
N MET A 1 8.04 24.48 -39.04
CA MET A 1 9.45 24.88 -38.70
C MET A 1 9.60 25.47 -37.30
N VAL A 2 8.63 26.16 -36.72
CA VAL A 2 8.67 26.62 -35.32
C VAL A 2 8.29 25.48 -34.36
N ASP A 3 7.39 24.58 -34.74
CA ASP A 3 6.94 23.45 -33.90
C ASP A 3 7.97 22.31 -33.77
N GLU A 4 8.84 22.12 -34.76
CA GLU A 4 9.84 21.05 -34.74
C GLU A 4 11.07 21.35 -33.91
N ILE A 5 11.35 22.60 -33.59
CA ILE A 5 12.54 23.03 -32.83
C ILE A 5 12.17 23.40 -31.39
N PHE A 6 11.00 24.01 -31.14
CA PHE A 6 10.58 24.44 -29.82
C PHE A 6 10.04 23.29 -28.94
N PHE A 7 9.40 22.29 -29.53
CA PHE A 7 8.83 21.16 -28.81
C PHE A 7 9.86 20.21 -28.16
N PRO A 8 10.98 19.84 -28.84
CA PRO A 8 12.03 19.04 -28.21
C PRO A 8 12.79 19.75 -27.09
N LEU A 9 13.02 21.07 -27.23
CA LEU A 9 13.70 21.89 -26.22
C LEU A 9 12.83 22.13 -24.99
N ALA A 10 11.55 22.44 -25.19
CA ALA A 10 10.59 22.56 -24.09
C ALA A 10 10.37 21.22 -23.38
N ARG A 11 10.35 20.10 -24.12
CA ARG A 11 10.27 18.73 -23.59
C ARG A 11 11.50 18.37 -22.77
N LYS A 12 12.70 18.70 -23.23
CA LYS A 12 13.95 18.46 -22.51
C LYS A 12 14.05 19.33 -21.26
N ALA A 13 13.78 20.62 -21.36
CA ALA A 13 13.73 21.54 -20.22
C ALA A 13 12.66 21.18 -19.22
N PHE A 14 11.51 20.65 -19.67
CA PHE A 14 10.43 20.19 -18.82
C PHE A 14 10.77 18.86 -18.14
N PHE A 15 11.37 17.88 -18.83
CA PHE A 15 11.86 16.64 -18.22
C PHE A 15 12.96 16.91 -17.21
N GLU A 16 13.87 17.83 -17.49
CA GLU A 16 14.88 18.28 -16.53
C GLU A 16 14.25 19.03 -15.35
N SER A 17 13.24 19.86 -15.59
CA SER A 17 12.49 20.56 -14.55
C SER A 17 11.60 19.61 -13.71
N PHE A 18 11.01 18.60 -14.34
CA PHE A 18 10.22 17.57 -13.67
C PHE A 18 11.10 16.61 -12.88
N ALA A 19 12.21 16.17 -13.45
CA ALA A 19 13.23 15.40 -12.72
C ALA A 19 13.84 16.25 -11.59
N ARG A 20 14.07 17.54 -11.79
CA ARG A 20 14.44 18.49 -10.73
C ARG A 20 13.32 18.70 -9.72
N SER A 21 12.06 18.75 -10.14
CA SER A 21 10.90 18.89 -9.21
C SER A 21 10.66 17.61 -8.41
N ILE A 22 10.79 16.42 -9.01
CA ILE A 22 10.82 15.15 -8.27
C ILE A 22 12.07 15.08 -7.39
N TYR A 23 13.22 15.50 -7.90
CA TYR A 23 14.47 15.58 -7.13
C TYR A 23 14.39 16.66 -6.05
N ILE A 24 13.86 17.85 -6.34
CA ILE A 24 13.62 18.93 -5.37
C ILE A 24 12.53 18.51 -4.38
N PHE A 25 11.47 17.84 -4.80
CA PHE A 25 10.43 17.30 -3.90
C PHE A 25 10.99 16.15 -3.07
N ALA A 26 11.81 15.27 -3.63
CA ALA A 26 12.56 14.25 -2.91
C ALA A 26 13.65 14.87 -2.02
N VAL A 27 14.38 15.89 -2.49
CA VAL A 27 15.44 16.61 -1.74
C VAL A 27 14.83 17.56 -0.71
N VAL A 28 13.75 18.25 -1.01
CA VAL A 28 13.00 19.05 -0.02
C VAL A 28 12.36 18.12 1.02
N SER A 29 11.85 16.96 0.61
CA SER A 29 11.46 15.90 1.55
C SER A 29 12.67 15.35 2.31
N CYS A 30 13.84 15.17 1.68
CA CYS A 30 15.10 14.79 2.33
C CYS A 30 15.67 15.89 3.24
N HIS A 31 15.68 17.15 2.83
CA HIS A 31 16.11 18.26 3.69
C HIS A 31 15.13 18.54 4.84
N LEU A 32 13.84 18.24 4.66
CA LEU A 32 12.86 18.27 5.74
C LEU A 32 12.99 17.08 6.70
N VAL A 33 13.69 16.02 6.30
CA VAL A 33 13.88 14.77 7.08
C VAL A 33 15.25 14.70 7.74
N SER A 34 16.29 15.40 7.25
CA SER A 34 17.64 15.31 7.80
C SER A 34 18.00 16.53 8.66
N PRO A 35 18.20 16.39 9.99
CA PRO A 35 18.96 17.37 10.74
C PRO A 35 20.43 17.21 10.34
N ALA A 36 21.07 18.31 9.96
CA ALA A 36 22.47 18.37 9.63
C ALA A 36 23.33 17.71 10.71
N ALA A 37 24.15 16.74 10.31
CA ALA A 37 25.20 16.19 11.15
C ALA A 37 26.30 17.24 11.33
N PHE A 38 26.42 17.79 12.54
CA PHE A 38 27.63 18.54 12.93
C PHE A 38 28.74 17.57 13.33
N PRO A 39 30.00 17.82 12.94
CA PRO A 39 31.12 16.95 13.26
C PRO A 39 31.53 17.09 14.74
N ASN A 40 31.92 15.96 15.33
CA ASN A 40 32.44 15.81 16.68
C ASN A 40 33.54 16.84 17.03
N ALA A 41 33.29 17.68 18.01
CA ALA A 41 34.34 18.37 18.76
C ALA A 41 34.48 17.67 20.12
N ARG A 42 35.73 17.26 20.41
CA ARG A 42 36.14 16.61 21.67
C ARG A 42 35.94 17.55 22.86
N THR A 43 35.37 17.05 23.93
CA THR A 43 35.28 17.71 25.20
C THR A 43 36.59 17.57 26.01
N PRO A 44 37.05 18.59 26.72
CA PRO A 44 37.84 18.42 27.95
C PRO A 44 36.91 18.53 29.18
N SER A 45 37.32 17.78 30.19
CA SER A 45 36.68 17.54 31.48
C SER A 45 36.62 18.77 32.40
N SER A 46 35.64 18.72 33.30
CA SER A 46 35.52 19.39 34.60
C SER A 46 35.26 20.89 34.63
N MET A 47 34.06 21.27 35.07
CA MET A 47 33.80 22.08 36.27
C MET A 47 32.30 22.28 36.43
N SER A 48 31.84 22.10 37.68
CA SER A 48 30.48 22.33 38.15
C SER A 48 30.03 23.77 37.95
N ALA A 49 28.87 23.96 37.32
CA ALA A 49 28.21 25.24 37.29
C ALA A 49 26.66 25.07 37.43
N VAL A 50 26.11 25.93 38.23
CA VAL A 50 24.72 26.11 38.66
C VAL A 50 23.79 26.27 37.46
N PRO A 51 22.56 25.68 37.44
CA PRO A 51 21.64 25.83 36.32
C PRO A 51 21.00 27.22 36.29
N VAL A 52 21.33 27.98 35.25
CA VAL A 52 20.59 29.19 34.88
C VAL A 52 19.38 28.76 34.03
N PRO A 53 18.14 29.20 34.31
CA PRO A 53 16.99 28.90 33.47
C PRO A 53 17.13 29.67 32.15
N SER A 54 17.45 28.96 31.07
CA SER A 54 17.43 29.47 29.72
C SER A 54 15.99 29.57 29.24
N THR A 55 15.42 30.77 29.22
CA THR A 55 14.24 31.10 28.42
C THR A 55 14.66 31.09 26.95
N GLU A 56 14.57 29.92 26.29
CA GLU A 56 14.56 29.90 24.84
C GLU A 56 13.26 30.49 24.31
N PRO A 57 13.29 31.38 23.31
CA PRO A 57 12.07 31.87 22.68
C PRO A 57 11.35 30.70 22.00
N ALA A 58 10.06 30.56 22.26
CA ALA A 58 9.18 29.61 21.62
C ALA A 58 9.15 29.88 20.10
N GLY A 59 10.15 29.33 19.41
CA GLY A 59 10.33 29.49 17.97
C GLY A 59 9.41 28.57 17.19
N CYS A 60 9.05 29.00 16.01
CA CYS A 60 8.22 28.37 14.97
C CYS A 60 8.54 26.88 14.69
N GLY A 61 9.65 26.33 15.22
CA GLY A 61 10.08 24.94 15.10
C GLY A 61 9.22 23.92 15.86
N SER A 62 8.53 24.32 16.94
CA SER A 62 7.77 23.38 17.77
C SER A 62 6.44 22.93 17.12
N HIS A 63 5.83 23.77 16.29
CA HIS A 63 4.61 23.45 15.56
C HIS A 63 4.86 22.47 14.42
N TRP A 64 5.94 22.66 13.65
CA TRP A 64 6.31 21.80 12.52
C TRP A 64 6.65 20.36 12.95
N SER A 65 7.38 20.18 14.03
CA SER A 65 7.74 18.85 14.56
C SER A 65 6.52 18.00 14.93
N ARG A 66 5.41 18.63 15.34
CA ARG A 66 4.14 17.96 15.71
C ARG A 66 3.36 17.48 14.47
N TRP A 67 3.33 18.27 13.37
CA TRP A 67 2.55 17.95 12.17
C TRP A 67 3.26 17.02 11.20
N LYS A 68 4.59 17.01 11.19
CA LYS A 68 5.41 16.21 10.29
C LYS A 68 5.09 14.69 10.32
N PRO A 69 4.98 14.02 11.48
CA PRO A 69 4.64 12.60 11.52
C PRO A 69 3.23 12.32 10.96
N TRP A 70 2.29 13.21 11.22
CA TRP A 70 0.93 13.10 10.72
C TRP A 70 0.87 13.28 9.20
N LEU A 71 1.57 14.27 8.65
CA LEU A 71 1.68 14.48 7.20
C LEU A 71 2.31 13.29 6.50
N LEU A 72 3.40 12.74 7.04
CA LEU A 72 4.06 11.56 6.47
C LEU A 72 3.15 10.33 6.50
N LYS A 73 2.40 10.14 7.58
CA LYS A 73 1.44 9.04 7.71
C LYS A 73 0.31 9.15 6.69
N ASN A 74 -0.18 10.35 6.41
CA ASN A 74 -1.31 10.59 5.51
C ASN A 74 -0.90 11.06 4.10
N PHE A 75 0.40 10.98 3.76
CA PHE A 75 0.96 11.54 2.53
C PHE A 75 0.23 11.08 1.27
N LEU A 76 -0.10 9.80 1.16
CA LEU A 76 -0.78 9.24 0.00
C LEU A 76 -2.20 9.80 -0.17
N VAL A 77 -2.97 9.87 0.91
CA VAL A 77 -4.35 10.35 0.90
C VAL A 77 -4.40 11.86 0.60
N LEU A 78 -3.53 12.62 1.27
CA LEU A 78 -3.40 14.06 1.02
C LEU A 78 -2.94 14.35 -0.41
N GLY A 79 -2.00 13.52 -0.91
CA GLY A 79 -1.53 13.58 -2.29
C GLY A 79 -2.64 13.32 -3.30
N PHE A 80 -3.49 12.32 -3.07
CA PHE A 80 -4.66 12.08 -3.93
C PHE A 80 -5.66 13.23 -3.90
N ALA A 81 -5.99 13.75 -2.72
CA ALA A 81 -6.88 14.91 -2.61
C ALA A 81 -6.31 16.14 -3.35
N PHE A 82 -5.02 16.40 -3.19
CA PHE A 82 -4.33 17.49 -3.88
C PHE A 82 -4.34 17.33 -5.40
N VAL A 83 -3.92 16.15 -5.92
CA VAL A 83 -3.85 15.97 -7.38
C VAL A 83 -5.21 15.84 -8.04
N LEU A 84 -6.23 15.36 -7.32
CA LEU A 84 -7.62 15.36 -7.80
C LEU A 84 -8.08 16.81 -7.99
N THR A 85 -7.88 17.67 -6.98
CA THR A 85 -8.21 19.10 -7.08
C THR A 85 -7.42 19.77 -8.20
N LEU A 86 -6.12 19.50 -8.31
CA LEU A 86 -5.26 20.03 -9.35
C LEU A 86 -5.68 19.57 -10.74
N ALA A 87 -6.01 18.29 -10.95
CA ALA A 87 -6.45 17.74 -12.22
C ALA A 87 -7.78 18.34 -12.68
N LEU A 88 -8.68 18.65 -11.75
CA LEU A 88 -9.96 19.29 -12.04
C LEU A 88 -9.81 20.79 -12.33
N ALA A 89 -8.97 21.50 -11.56
CA ALA A 89 -8.76 22.94 -11.72
C ALA A 89 -7.85 23.26 -12.94
N TRP A 90 -6.75 22.53 -13.10
CA TRP A 90 -5.74 22.77 -14.13
C TRP A 90 -5.23 21.46 -14.76
N PRO A 91 -5.98 20.86 -15.69
CA PRO A 91 -5.67 19.55 -16.28
C PRO A 91 -4.50 19.55 -17.26
N LEU A 92 -4.14 20.71 -17.84
CA LEU A 92 -3.15 20.79 -18.93
C LEU A 92 -1.84 20.10 -18.62
N PRO A 93 -1.14 20.37 -17.49
CA PRO A 93 0.17 19.75 -17.24
C PRO A 93 0.08 18.22 -17.07
N GLY A 94 -0.95 17.72 -16.37
CA GLY A 94 -1.14 16.28 -16.17
C GLY A 94 -1.50 15.57 -17.49
N ARG A 95 -2.29 16.20 -18.35
CA ARG A 95 -2.64 15.67 -19.68
C ARG A 95 -1.42 15.60 -20.58
N GLU A 96 -0.64 16.68 -20.68
CA GLU A 96 0.54 16.74 -21.54
C GLU A 96 1.62 15.73 -21.08
N LEU A 97 1.83 15.57 -19.77
CA LEU A 97 2.74 14.57 -19.23
C LEU A 97 2.30 13.13 -19.51
N GLY A 98 1.00 12.88 -19.50
CA GLY A 98 0.44 11.55 -19.77
C GLY A 98 0.33 11.21 -21.25
N THR A 99 0.49 12.17 -22.18
CA THR A 99 0.27 11.98 -23.61
C THR A 99 1.39 11.21 -24.33
N PRO A 100 2.71 11.39 -24.02
CA PRO A 100 3.78 10.73 -24.74
C PRO A 100 3.69 9.21 -24.69
N LYS A 101 3.71 8.57 -25.88
CA LYS A 101 3.71 7.11 -26.05
C LYS A 101 4.93 6.66 -26.85
N ALA A 102 5.43 5.46 -26.55
CA ALA A 102 6.39 4.71 -27.37
C ALA A 102 5.73 3.39 -27.73
N GLY A 103 5.21 3.30 -28.96
CA GLY A 103 4.31 2.22 -29.33
C GLY A 103 3.08 2.21 -28.42
N ASP A 104 2.80 1.09 -27.80
CA ASP A 104 1.68 0.90 -26.86
C ASP A 104 1.95 1.37 -25.43
N PHE A 105 3.19 1.80 -25.13
CA PHE A 105 3.57 2.18 -23.75
C PHE A 105 3.43 3.70 -23.53
N PRO A 106 2.59 4.14 -22.58
CA PRO A 106 2.58 5.54 -22.13
C PRO A 106 3.85 5.81 -21.31
N ILE A 107 4.82 6.53 -21.93
CA ILE A 107 6.20 6.62 -21.41
C ILE A 107 6.26 7.06 -19.95
N THR A 108 5.64 8.21 -19.63
CA THR A 108 5.73 8.78 -18.28
C THR A 108 5.08 7.90 -17.23
N GLN A 109 3.91 7.33 -17.56
CA GLN A 109 3.23 6.39 -16.66
C GLN A 109 4.06 5.12 -16.47
N THR A 110 4.62 4.56 -17.55
CA THR A 110 5.48 3.36 -17.49
C THR A 110 6.74 3.60 -16.63
N VAL A 111 7.38 4.77 -16.76
CA VAL A 111 8.51 5.12 -15.88
C VAL A 111 8.10 5.13 -14.41
N CYS A 112 6.96 5.74 -14.08
CA CYS A 112 6.45 5.73 -12.70
C CYS A 112 6.16 4.29 -12.21
N ILE A 113 5.57 3.44 -13.07
CA ILE A 113 5.28 2.04 -12.77
C ILE A 113 6.59 1.27 -12.49
N VAL A 114 7.59 1.41 -13.35
CA VAL A 114 8.92 0.79 -13.19
C VAL A 114 9.56 1.20 -11.87
N VAL A 115 9.50 2.49 -11.50
CA VAL A 115 10.02 2.99 -10.21
C VAL A 115 9.30 2.33 -9.03
N ILE A 116 7.96 2.23 -9.08
CA ILE A 116 7.15 1.60 -8.03
C ILE A 116 7.57 0.14 -7.82
N PHE A 117 7.65 -0.65 -8.90
CA PHE A 117 7.94 -2.08 -8.78
C PHE A 117 9.42 -2.37 -8.52
N PHE A 118 10.34 -1.54 -9.01
CA PHE A 118 11.74 -1.63 -8.66
C PHE A 118 11.97 -1.38 -7.15
N ILE A 119 11.37 -0.34 -6.59
CA ILE A 119 11.42 -0.05 -5.15
C ILE A 119 10.80 -1.20 -4.35
N SER A 120 9.68 -1.75 -4.83
CA SER A 120 9.04 -2.90 -4.18
C SER A 120 9.96 -4.11 -4.13
N GLY A 121 10.66 -4.43 -5.23
CA GLY A 121 11.67 -5.49 -5.28
C GLY A 121 12.87 -5.21 -4.36
N LEU A 122 13.37 -3.96 -4.36
CA LEU A 122 14.50 -3.53 -3.54
C LEU A 122 14.20 -3.62 -2.03
N THR A 123 12.96 -3.44 -1.62
CA THR A 123 12.55 -3.51 -0.20
C THR A 123 12.19 -4.91 0.27
N LEU A 124 12.05 -5.89 -0.63
CA LEU A 124 11.63 -7.26 -0.35
C LEU A 124 12.75 -8.09 0.31
N LYS A 125 12.53 -8.57 1.56
CA LYS A 125 13.47 -9.41 2.31
C LYS A 125 13.18 -10.89 2.12
N THR A 126 14.22 -11.70 1.85
CA THR A 126 14.09 -13.15 1.64
C THR A 126 13.83 -13.90 2.94
N GLU A 127 14.37 -13.41 4.07
CA GLU A 127 14.17 -14.04 5.40
C GLU A 127 12.72 -14.05 5.84
N ASP A 128 11.98 -12.96 5.57
CA ASP A 128 10.57 -12.86 5.92
C ASP A 128 9.70 -13.89 5.16
N ILE A 129 10.13 -14.27 3.93
CA ILE A 129 9.46 -15.29 3.12
C ILE A 129 9.54 -16.68 3.77
N LYS A 130 10.71 -17.07 4.29
CA LYS A 130 10.90 -18.37 4.92
C LYS A 130 10.05 -18.54 6.18
N ASN A 131 9.91 -17.48 6.96
CA ASN A 131 9.13 -17.50 8.20
C ASN A 131 7.62 -17.63 7.99
N ALA A 132 7.12 -17.31 6.79
CA ALA A 132 5.70 -17.40 6.46
C ALA A 132 5.21 -18.83 6.16
N LEU A 133 6.12 -19.75 5.80
CA LEU A 133 5.76 -21.11 5.37
C LEU A 133 5.13 -21.95 6.49
N GLY A 134 5.34 -21.60 7.77
CA GLY A 134 4.68 -22.26 8.89
C GLY A 134 3.15 -22.07 8.91
N ALA A 135 2.64 -20.98 8.32
CA ALA A 135 1.23 -20.63 8.27
C ALA A 135 0.55 -21.10 6.96
N HIS A 136 0.81 -22.34 6.52
CA HIS A 136 0.44 -22.85 5.20
C HIS A 136 -1.07 -22.80 4.91
N VAL A 137 -1.95 -23.08 5.88
CA VAL A 137 -3.41 -23.02 5.71
C VAL A 137 -3.86 -21.58 5.45
N ALA A 138 -3.36 -20.65 6.26
CA ALA A 138 -3.67 -19.22 6.12
C ALA A 138 -3.12 -18.66 4.80
N LEU A 139 -1.91 -19.09 4.38
CA LEU A 139 -1.28 -18.72 3.14
C LEU A 139 -2.08 -19.23 1.92
N ALA A 140 -2.43 -20.52 1.91
CA ALA A 140 -3.20 -21.12 0.82
C ALA A 140 -4.58 -20.48 0.68
N TYR A 141 -5.32 -20.31 1.80
CA TYR A 141 -6.59 -19.60 1.79
C TYR A 141 -6.46 -18.18 1.24
N GLY A 142 -5.46 -17.42 1.71
CA GLY A 142 -5.23 -16.05 1.25
C GLY A 142 -4.93 -15.98 -0.24
N ILE A 143 -4.07 -16.85 -0.77
CA ILE A 143 -3.76 -16.90 -2.21
C ILE A 143 -5.00 -17.20 -3.03
N VAL A 144 -5.76 -18.24 -2.68
CA VAL A 144 -6.98 -18.64 -3.40
C VAL A 144 -8.03 -17.52 -3.33
N THR A 145 -8.23 -16.93 -2.18
CA THR A 145 -9.21 -15.84 -2.01
C THR A 145 -8.83 -14.62 -2.84
N ILE A 146 -7.56 -14.19 -2.80
CA ILE A 146 -7.11 -12.99 -3.51
C ILE A 146 -7.12 -13.17 -5.03
N LEU A 147 -6.69 -14.33 -5.53
CA LEU A 147 -6.47 -14.56 -6.98
C LEU A 147 -7.64 -15.24 -7.69
N VAL A 148 -8.56 -15.88 -6.95
CA VAL A 148 -9.69 -16.60 -7.54
C VAL A 148 -11.02 -16.07 -7.01
N VAL A 149 -11.28 -16.16 -5.69
CA VAL A 149 -12.59 -15.85 -5.13
C VAL A 149 -12.99 -14.40 -5.34
N THR A 150 -12.08 -13.45 -5.02
CA THR A 150 -12.40 -12.02 -5.16
C THR A 150 -12.51 -11.57 -6.63
N PRO A 151 -11.69 -12.05 -7.58
CA PRO A 151 -11.92 -11.80 -9.00
C PRO A 151 -13.25 -12.31 -9.54
N MET A 152 -13.79 -13.42 -9.01
CA MET A 152 -15.13 -13.91 -9.39
C MET A 152 -16.23 -12.90 -9.06
N LEU A 153 -16.06 -12.06 -8.04
CA LEU A 153 -16.98 -10.95 -7.77
C LEU A 153 -17.02 -9.94 -8.92
N GLY A 154 -15.94 -9.84 -9.71
CA GLY A 154 -15.88 -9.00 -10.89
C GLY A 154 -17.00 -9.31 -11.89
N PHE A 155 -17.35 -10.59 -12.08
CA PHE A 155 -18.46 -11.01 -12.94
C PHE A 155 -19.81 -10.53 -12.42
N ALA A 156 -20.02 -10.46 -11.12
CA ALA A 156 -21.25 -9.92 -10.53
C ALA A 156 -21.27 -8.38 -10.62
N ILE A 157 -20.14 -7.73 -10.32
CA ILE A 157 -20.01 -6.26 -10.34
C ILE A 157 -20.26 -5.71 -11.74
N VAL A 158 -19.73 -6.37 -12.77
CA VAL A 158 -19.85 -5.92 -14.14
C VAL A 158 -21.31 -5.99 -14.67
N GLN A 159 -22.20 -6.71 -13.99
CA GLN A 159 -23.64 -6.75 -14.30
C GLN A 159 -24.42 -5.57 -13.70
N ILE A 160 -23.85 -4.87 -12.71
CA ILE A 160 -24.54 -3.75 -12.05
C ILE A 160 -24.53 -2.54 -13.00
N PRO A 161 -25.68 -1.91 -13.28
CA PRO A 161 -25.79 -0.81 -14.23
C PRO A 161 -25.29 0.52 -13.65
N PHE A 162 -24.00 0.60 -13.31
CA PHE A 162 -23.38 1.88 -12.94
C PHE A 162 -23.26 2.81 -14.14
N GLU A 163 -23.51 4.07 -13.92
CA GLU A 163 -23.29 5.15 -14.87
C GLU A 163 -22.20 6.10 -14.35
N PRO A 164 -21.23 6.50 -15.18
CA PRO A 164 -20.99 5.98 -16.54
C PRO A 164 -20.45 4.53 -16.52
N VAL A 165 -20.54 3.85 -17.64
CA VAL A 165 -20.15 2.43 -17.79
C VAL A 165 -18.70 2.15 -17.33
N GLN A 166 -17.81 3.12 -17.44
CA GLN A 166 -16.42 3.05 -16.99
C GLN A 166 -16.30 2.82 -15.48
N PHE A 167 -17.27 3.27 -14.67
CA PHE A 167 -17.29 3.01 -13.23
C PHE A 167 -17.51 1.52 -12.94
N ARG A 168 -18.35 0.86 -13.72
CA ARG A 168 -18.57 -0.59 -13.68
C ARG A 168 -17.28 -1.34 -13.99
N TYR A 169 -16.60 -0.97 -15.06
CA TYR A 169 -15.34 -1.59 -15.46
C TYR A 169 -14.23 -1.38 -14.42
N GLY A 170 -14.13 -0.18 -13.88
CA GLY A 170 -13.13 0.14 -12.85
C GLY A 170 -13.33 -0.63 -11.54
N LEU A 171 -14.57 -0.74 -11.07
CA LEU A 171 -14.86 -1.48 -9.84
C LEU A 171 -14.65 -2.99 -10.02
N ALA A 172 -15.04 -3.55 -11.18
CA ALA A 172 -14.79 -4.95 -11.53
C ALA A 172 -13.29 -5.23 -11.66
N LEU A 173 -12.53 -4.35 -12.31
CA LEU A 173 -11.07 -4.42 -12.38
C LEU A 173 -10.45 -4.38 -10.98
N PHE A 174 -10.93 -3.50 -10.11
CA PHE A 174 -10.43 -3.40 -8.74
C PHE A 174 -10.66 -4.68 -7.93
N ALA A 175 -11.76 -5.40 -8.18
CA ALA A 175 -11.97 -6.72 -7.59
C ALA A 175 -10.97 -7.77 -8.12
N CYS A 176 -10.53 -7.67 -9.37
CA CYS A 176 -9.61 -8.63 -10.00
C CYS A 176 -8.14 -8.48 -9.61
N VAL A 177 -7.70 -7.27 -9.21
CA VAL A 177 -6.28 -7.06 -8.87
C VAL A 177 -5.89 -7.71 -7.53
N PRO A 178 -4.59 -8.05 -7.34
CA PRO A 178 -4.11 -8.67 -6.10
C PRO A 178 -4.13 -7.70 -4.91
N THR A 179 -3.59 -8.15 -3.77
CA THR A 179 -3.53 -7.37 -2.53
C THR A 179 -2.48 -6.27 -2.58
N THR A 180 -2.56 -5.34 -1.61
CA THR A 180 -1.67 -4.18 -1.50
C THR A 180 -0.20 -4.58 -1.27
N LEU A 181 0.71 -3.71 -1.72
CA LEU A 181 2.16 -3.94 -1.57
C LEU A 181 2.64 -3.60 -0.15
N THR A 182 2.91 -2.33 0.13
CA THR A 182 3.56 -1.90 1.37
C THR A 182 2.57 -1.57 2.49
N SER A 183 1.43 -0.93 2.16
CA SER A 183 0.43 -0.47 3.13
C SER A 183 -0.21 -1.61 3.91
N GLY A 184 -0.56 -2.71 3.24
CA GLY A 184 -1.17 -3.88 3.88
C GLY A 184 -0.25 -4.52 4.91
N VAL A 185 1.02 -4.78 4.56
CA VAL A 185 2.01 -5.34 5.49
C VAL A 185 2.21 -4.43 6.71
N THR A 186 2.26 -3.11 6.50
CA THR A 186 2.39 -2.14 7.59
C THR A 186 1.17 -2.17 8.51
N LEU A 187 -0.05 -2.23 7.96
CA LEU A 187 -1.28 -2.31 8.75
C LEU A 187 -1.37 -3.61 9.54
N VAL A 188 -1.03 -4.76 8.93
CA VAL A 188 -0.98 -6.05 9.62
C VAL A 188 0.01 -6.02 10.78
N THR A 189 1.21 -5.47 10.57
CA THR A 189 2.22 -5.33 11.62
C THR A 189 1.73 -4.42 12.75
N SER A 190 1.11 -3.30 12.41
CA SER A 190 0.51 -2.37 13.39
C SER A 190 -0.65 -3.02 14.18
N ALA A 191 -1.38 -3.94 13.55
CA ALA A 191 -2.45 -4.72 14.16
C ALA A 191 -1.97 -5.87 15.05
N ALA A 192 -0.66 -6.00 15.33
CA ALA A 192 -0.04 -7.14 15.98
C ALA A 192 -0.35 -8.50 15.29
N GLY A 193 -0.52 -8.47 13.95
CA GLY A 193 -0.72 -9.64 13.11
C GLY A 193 0.58 -10.28 12.64
N ASN A 194 0.48 -11.38 11.88
CA ASN A 194 1.63 -12.06 11.29
C ASN A 194 2.15 -11.29 10.05
N GLY A 195 3.15 -10.42 10.28
CA GLY A 195 3.76 -9.60 9.22
C GLY A 195 4.50 -10.42 8.15
N ALA A 196 5.08 -11.58 8.50
CA ALA A 196 5.73 -12.46 7.55
C ALA A 196 4.72 -13.08 6.57
N LEU A 197 3.58 -13.55 7.09
CA LEU A 197 2.47 -14.05 6.28
C LEU A 197 1.92 -12.95 5.35
N ALA A 198 1.72 -11.74 5.87
CA ALA A 198 1.27 -10.61 5.06
C ALA A 198 2.22 -10.30 3.91
N LEU A 199 3.54 -10.28 4.18
CA LEU A 199 4.55 -10.06 3.15
C LEU A 199 4.54 -11.19 2.10
N MET A 200 4.41 -12.45 2.53
CA MET A 200 4.36 -13.60 1.62
C MET A 200 3.11 -13.53 0.72
N LEU A 201 1.93 -13.22 1.30
CA LEU A 201 0.71 -12.99 0.52
C LEU A 201 0.90 -11.88 -0.49
N THR A 202 1.48 -10.75 -0.07
CA THR A 202 1.78 -9.62 -0.96
C THR A 202 2.60 -10.06 -2.17
N VAL A 203 3.75 -10.69 -1.91
CA VAL A 203 4.69 -11.07 -2.98
C VAL A 203 4.09 -12.10 -3.91
N THR A 204 3.57 -13.18 -3.34
CA THR A 204 3.05 -14.30 -4.11
C THR A 204 1.86 -13.89 -4.96
N THR A 205 0.91 -13.13 -4.39
CA THR A 205 -0.29 -12.75 -5.14
C THR A 205 -0.02 -11.66 -6.17
N ASN A 206 0.93 -10.76 -5.95
CA ASN A 206 1.31 -9.77 -6.96
C ASN A 206 2.08 -10.40 -8.12
N VAL A 207 2.98 -11.37 -7.86
CA VAL A 207 3.67 -12.11 -8.93
C VAL A 207 2.69 -12.96 -9.72
N LEU A 208 1.89 -13.79 -9.05
CA LEU A 208 0.90 -14.64 -9.72
C LEU A 208 -0.21 -13.81 -10.37
N GLY A 209 -0.58 -12.68 -9.78
CA GLY A 209 -1.58 -11.75 -10.32
C GLY A 209 -1.20 -11.20 -11.70
N VAL A 210 0.09 -11.00 -11.99
CA VAL A 210 0.53 -10.58 -13.33
C VAL A 210 0.10 -11.60 -14.38
N PHE A 211 0.08 -12.89 -14.03
CA PHE A 211 -0.33 -13.96 -14.94
C PHE A 211 -1.84 -14.19 -14.96
N THR A 212 -2.53 -14.03 -13.82
CA THR A 212 -3.96 -14.34 -13.71
C THR A 212 -4.86 -13.18 -14.13
N VAL A 213 -4.49 -11.93 -13.77
CA VAL A 213 -5.33 -10.74 -14.00
C VAL A 213 -5.67 -10.53 -15.47
N PRO A 214 -4.75 -10.62 -16.46
CA PRO A 214 -5.09 -10.37 -17.85
C PRO A 214 -6.22 -11.25 -18.37
N PHE A 215 -6.19 -12.54 -18.04
CA PHE A 215 -7.18 -13.51 -18.51
C PHE A 215 -8.51 -13.35 -17.78
N ILE A 216 -8.49 -13.25 -16.45
CA ILE A 216 -9.72 -13.10 -15.66
C ILE A 216 -10.39 -11.75 -15.97
N LEU A 217 -9.63 -10.66 -16.04
CA LEU A 217 -10.18 -9.34 -16.33
C LEU A 217 -10.78 -9.29 -17.73
N ASN A 218 -10.10 -9.87 -18.73
CA ASN A 218 -10.63 -9.93 -20.08
C ASN A 218 -11.97 -10.68 -20.12
N ALA A 219 -12.07 -11.84 -19.44
CA ALA A 219 -13.31 -12.59 -19.32
C ALA A 219 -14.41 -11.78 -18.59
N VAL A 220 -14.06 -11.09 -17.47
CA VAL A 220 -15.00 -10.26 -16.70
C VAL A 220 -15.52 -9.10 -17.53
N LEU A 221 -14.65 -8.34 -18.19
CA LEU A 221 -15.06 -7.17 -18.97
C LEU A 221 -15.92 -7.55 -20.17
N ASN A 222 -15.60 -8.66 -20.85
CA ASN A 222 -16.39 -9.14 -21.98
C ASN A 222 -17.75 -9.75 -21.58
N SER A 223 -17.94 -10.09 -20.29
CA SER A 223 -19.24 -10.53 -19.76
C SER A 223 -20.19 -9.37 -19.44
N ALA A 224 -19.74 -8.11 -19.58
CA ALA A 224 -20.56 -6.93 -19.29
C ALA A 224 -21.74 -6.83 -20.27
N PRO A 225 -22.96 -6.48 -19.81
CA PRO A 225 -24.09 -6.17 -20.69
C PRO A 225 -23.73 -4.98 -21.60
N GLY A 226 -23.91 -5.15 -22.92
CA GLY A 226 -23.60 -4.10 -23.90
C GLY A 226 -22.09 -3.89 -24.14
N ALA A 227 -21.21 -4.71 -23.55
CA ALA A 227 -19.91 -4.88 -24.14
C ALA A 227 -20.18 -5.41 -25.56
N ASP A 228 -19.81 -4.64 -26.58
CA ASP A 228 -19.77 -5.17 -27.94
C ASP A 228 -18.76 -6.33 -27.95
N SER A 229 -19.24 -7.50 -27.47
CA SER A 229 -18.82 -8.76 -28.01
C SER A 229 -19.29 -8.65 -29.46
N GLY A 230 -18.50 -7.92 -30.28
CA GLY A 230 -18.71 -7.93 -31.70
C GLY A 230 -18.98 -9.37 -32.04
N ALA A 231 -20.12 -9.64 -32.61
CA ALA A 231 -20.52 -10.96 -33.04
C ALA A 231 -19.50 -11.47 -34.03
N GLY A 232 -18.29 -11.83 -33.57
CA GLY A 232 -17.11 -12.11 -34.35
C GLY A 232 -15.77 -11.94 -33.68
N ALA A 233 -15.66 -11.32 -32.45
CA ALA A 233 -14.42 -11.38 -31.70
C ALA A 233 -14.23 -12.83 -31.22
N GLY A 234 -13.59 -13.65 -32.05
CA GLY A 234 -13.36 -15.05 -31.78
C GLY A 234 -12.48 -15.22 -30.55
N ASP A 235 -12.52 -16.40 -29.94
CA ASP A 235 -11.66 -16.76 -28.79
C ASP A 235 -10.20 -16.38 -29.01
N ALA A 236 -9.75 -16.33 -30.27
CA ALA A 236 -8.40 -15.90 -30.69
C ALA A 236 -8.12 -14.43 -30.38
N GLU A 237 -9.03 -13.50 -30.69
CA GLU A 237 -8.85 -12.07 -30.43
C GLU A 237 -8.86 -11.76 -28.93
N MET A 238 -9.69 -12.46 -28.18
CA MET A 238 -9.72 -12.37 -26.72
C MET A 238 -8.42 -12.88 -26.09
N ALA A 239 -7.89 -13.97 -26.62
CA ALA A 239 -6.61 -14.53 -26.17
C ALA A 239 -5.43 -13.61 -26.54
N GLU A 240 -5.45 -12.98 -27.71
CA GLU A 240 -4.44 -12.01 -28.15
C GLU A 240 -4.43 -10.76 -27.25
N ALA A 241 -5.61 -10.18 -26.94
CA ALA A 241 -5.73 -9.04 -26.05
C ALA A 241 -5.20 -9.38 -24.63
N ALA A 242 -5.55 -10.53 -24.09
CA ALA A 242 -5.06 -11.00 -22.78
C ALA A 242 -3.55 -11.24 -22.79
N SER A 243 -3.01 -11.85 -23.85
CA SER A 243 -1.57 -12.13 -23.99
C SER A 243 -0.75 -10.85 -24.19
N SER A 244 -1.25 -9.88 -24.94
CA SER A 244 -0.65 -8.55 -25.07
C SER A 244 -0.60 -7.82 -23.73
N LEU A 245 -1.69 -7.83 -22.97
CA LEU A 245 -1.73 -7.24 -21.62
C LEU A 245 -0.77 -7.97 -20.68
N LEU A 246 -0.72 -9.31 -20.72
CA LEU A 246 0.23 -10.11 -19.95
C LEU A 246 1.68 -9.69 -20.21
N LEU A 247 2.08 -9.59 -21.47
CA LEU A 247 3.43 -9.18 -21.84
C LEU A 247 3.77 -7.80 -21.31
N LYS A 248 2.85 -6.83 -21.45
CA LYS A 248 3.02 -5.47 -20.93
C LYS A 248 3.16 -5.47 -19.40
N LEU A 249 2.39 -6.27 -18.67
CA LEU A 249 2.49 -6.39 -17.21
C LEU A 249 3.79 -7.10 -16.80
N VAL A 250 4.23 -8.14 -17.48
CA VAL A 250 5.52 -8.80 -17.20
C VAL A 250 6.66 -7.79 -17.32
N ILE A 251 6.71 -7.03 -18.41
CA ILE A 251 7.76 -6.03 -18.65
C ILE A 251 7.70 -4.90 -17.60
N SER A 252 6.51 -4.44 -17.23
CA SER A 252 6.35 -3.26 -16.37
C SER A 252 6.36 -3.58 -14.88
N ILE A 253 6.04 -4.81 -14.47
CA ILE A 253 5.93 -5.23 -13.07
C ILE A 253 7.03 -6.22 -12.70
N ILE A 254 7.09 -7.38 -13.38
CA ILE A 254 8.00 -8.48 -12.98
C ILE A 254 9.44 -8.10 -13.23
N VAL A 255 9.77 -7.57 -14.40
CA VAL A 255 11.17 -7.22 -14.75
C VAL A 255 11.75 -6.20 -13.77
N PRO A 256 11.13 -5.03 -13.50
CA PRO A 256 11.69 -4.07 -12.54
C PRO A 256 11.68 -4.58 -11.09
N MET A 257 10.68 -5.37 -10.68
CA MET A 257 10.65 -5.97 -9.36
C MET A 257 11.79 -7.00 -9.19
N ALA A 258 12.02 -7.86 -10.18
CA ALA A 258 13.14 -8.81 -10.19
C ALA A 258 14.49 -8.09 -10.20
N ALA A 259 14.63 -7.00 -10.97
CA ALA A 259 15.82 -6.17 -10.99
C ALA A 259 16.09 -5.55 -9.61
N GLY A 260 15.09 -4.96 -8.97
CA GLY A 260 15.20 -4.40 -7.62
C GLY A 260 15.60 -5.46 -6.59
N LYS A 261 15.01 -6.66 -6.65
CA LYS A 261 15.35 -7.80 -5.80
C LYS A 261 16.78 -8.28 -6.03
N THR A 262 17.21 -8.38 -7.29
CA THR A 262 18.58 -8.75 -7.65
C THR A 262 19.61 -7.75 -7.13
N VAL A 263 19.33 -6.45 -7.26
CA VAL A 263 20.18 -5.39 -6.68
C VAL A 263 20.28 -5.56 -5.17
N ARG A 264 19.16 -5.82 -4.48
CA ARG A 264 19.17 -6.05 -3.03
C ARG A 264 20.06 -7.22 -2.61
N GLU A 265 20.05 -8.32 -3.37
CA GLU A 265 20.78 -9.54 -3.01
C GLU A 265 22.24 -9.52 -3.44
N LYS A 266 22.55 -8.92 -4.58
CA LYS A 266 23.91 -8.93 -5.13
C LYS A 266 24.77 -7.74 -4.72
N VAL A 267 24.16 -6.59 -4.37
CA VAL A 267 24.87 -5.38 -3.96
C VAL A 267 24.89 -5.31 -2.43
N GLY A 268 26.02 -5.58 -1.81
CA GLY A 268 26.14 -5.70 -0.34
C GLY A 268 25.70 -4.45 0.45
N SER A 269 25.77 -3.24 -0.14
CA SER A 269 25.30 -2.00 0.46
C SER A 269 23.78 -1.78 0.33
N ALA A 270 23.11 -2.48 -0.61
CA ALA A 270 21.69 -2.26 -0.91
C ALA A 270 20.74 -2.57 0.27
N PRO A 271 20.92 -3.62 1.08
CA PRO A 271 20.08 -3.85 2.26
C PRO A 271 20.19 -2.73 3.28
N GLY A 272 21.43 -2.22 3.52
CA GLY A 272 21.67 -1.07 4.40
C GLY A 272 21.02 0.22 3.87
N PHE A 273 21.16 0.48 2.57
CA PHE A 273 20.52 1.60 1.89
C PHE A 273 18.98 1.51 2.01
N ALA A 274 18.37 0.38 1.67
CA ALA A 274 16.92 0.20 1.75
C ALA A 274 16.37 0.34 3.18
N LYS A 275 17.17 -0.03 4.20
CA LYS A 275 16.82 0.15 5.62
C LYS A 275 16.94 1.63 6.03
N LYS A 276 18.04 2.29 5.66
CA LYS A 276 18.33 3.69 6.00
C LYS A 276 17.33 4.65 5.36
N TYR A 277 16.99 4.44 4.09
CA TYR A 277 16.12 5.32 3.29
C TYR A 277 14.71 4.74 3.10
N LYS A 278 14.21 3.95 4.08
CA LYS A 278 12.89 3.31 4.00
C LYS A 278 11.74 4.31 3.81
N VAL A 279 11.80 5.44 4.50
CA VAL A 279 10.75 6.49 4.43
C VAL A 279 10.79 7.18 3.07
N GLU A 280 11.96 7.55 2.61
CA GLU A 280 12.17 8.22 1.32
C GLU A 280 11.77 7.34 0.14
N LEU A 281 12.13 6.06 0.17
CA LEU A 281 11.68 5.07 -0.82
C LEU A 281 10.16 4.93 -0.82
N GLY A 282 9.54 4.91 0.37
CA GLY A 282 8.08 4.90 0.49
C GLY A 282 7.42 6.16 -0.06
N LEU A 283 7.98 7.33 0.20
CA LEU A 283 7.50 8.60 -0.35
C LEU A 283 7.66 8.66 -1.88
N THR A 284 8.80 8.21 -2.41
CA THR A 284 9.03 8.13 -3.86
C THR A 284 8.02 7.20 -4.53
N ASN A 285 7.78 6.02 -3.95
CA ASN A 285 6.77 5.07 -4.42
C ASN A 285 5.36 5.68 -4.47
N ASN A 286 4.95 6.35 -3.39
CA ASN A 286 3.65 7.01 -3.31
C ASN A 286 3.55 8.21 -4.26
N SER A 287 4.63 8.99 -4.43
CA SER A 287 4.67 10.11 -5.38
C SER A 287 4.51 9.64 -6.83
N ALA A 288 5.16 8.55 -7.21
CA ALA A 288 5.00 7.95 -8.52
C ALA A 288 3.55 7.50 -8.75
N LEU A 289 2.91 6.88 -7.76
CA LEU A 289 1.50 6.48 -7.83
C LEU A 289 0.56 7.71 -7.95
N ILE A 290 0.78 8.75 -7.15
CA ILE A 290 0.03 10.01 -7.21
C ILE A 290 0.19 10.65 -8.59
N ALA A 291 1.38 10.63 -9.18
CA ALA A 291 1.62 11.17 -10.52
C ALA A 291 0.85 10.42 -11.62
N ILE A 292 0.78 9.08 -11.56
CA ILE A 292 -0.02 8.28 -12.51
C ILE A 292 -1.50 8.65 -12.41
N VAL A 293 -2.01 8.74 -11.17
CA VAL A 293 -3.42 9.13 -10.92
C VAL A 293 -3.70 10.53 -11.44
N TRP A 294 -2.80 11.48 -11.18
CA TRP A 294 -2.92 12.84 -11.71
C TRP A 294 -3.01 12.89 -13.24
N MET A 295 -2.11 12.21 -13.93
CA MET A 295 -2.11 12.12 -15.39
C MET A 295 -3.42 11.50 -15.93
N SER A 296 -3.87 10.41 -15.29
CA SER A 296 -5.09 9.69 -15.70
C SER A 296 -6.35 10.54 -15.54
N ILE A 297 -6.52 11.20 -14.39
CA ILE A 297 -7.69 12.06 -14.13
C ILE A 297 -7.63 13.32 -14.98
N SER A 298 -6.45 13.92 -15.18
CA SER A 298 -6.30 15.11 -16.05
C SER A 298 -6.74 14.85 -17.48
N LYS A 299 -6.46 13.66 -18.02
CA LYS A 299 -6.92 13.25 -19.36
C LYS A 299 -8.44 13.11 -19.43
N SER A 300 -9.06 12.59 -18.38
CA SER A 300 -10.50 12.29 -18.33
C SER A 300 -11.34 13.40 -17.69
N ARG A 301 -10.75 14.58 -17.38
CA ARG A 301 -11.43 15.69 -16.71
C ARG A 301 -12.75 16.09 -17.39
N GLY A 302 -12.74 16.19 -18.73
CA GLY A 302 -13.93 16.61 -19.48
C GLY A 302 -15.14 15.68 -19.25
N MET A 303 -14.89 14.38 -19.20
CA MET A 303 -15.92 13.39 -18.89
C MET A 303 -16.34 13.44 -17.41
N LEU A 304 -15.35 13.55 -16.49
CA LEU A 304 -15.60 13.56 -15.05
C LEU A 304 -16.44 14.76 -14.58
N VAL A 305 -16.18 15.96 -15.13
CA VAL A 305 -16.92 17.17 -14.75
C VAL A 305 -18.37 17.13 -15.29
N GLY A 306 -18.62 16.36 -16.34
CA GLY A 306 -19.96 16.12 -16.87
C GLY A 306 -20.79 15.11 -16.06
N GLU A 307 -20.17 14.37 -15.14
CA GLU A 307 -20.87 13.34 -14.39
C GLU A 307 -21.73 13.91 -13.26
N SER A 308 -22.86 13.24 -12.99
CA SER A 308 -23.74 13.64 -11.90
C SER A 308 -23.11 13.36 -10.54
N ALA A 309 -23.38 14.24 -9.57
CA ALA A 309 -22.95 14.02 -8.19
C ALA A 309 -23.49 12.70 -7.61
N LEU A 310 -24.68 12.27 -8.06
CA LEU A 310 -25.29 11.01 -7.65
C LEU A 310 -24.43 9.82 -8.11
N ASN A 311 -24.00 9.79 -9.38
CA ASN A 311 -23.17 8.71 -9.92
C ASN A 311 -21.84 8.61 -9.16
N ILE A 312 -21.24 9.76 -8.82
CA ILE A 312 -20.03 9.81 -8.00
C ILE A 312 -20.30 9.27 -6.59
N CYS A 313 -21.40 9.67 -5.94
CA CYS A 313 -21.75 9.15 -4.61
C CYS A 313 -22.00 7.63 -4.65
N VAL A 314 -22.71 7.14 -5.66
CA VAL A 314 -23.01 5.70 -5.81
C VAL A 314 -21.72 4.90 -5.97
N ILE A 315 -20.76 5.33 -6.78
CA ILE A 315 -19.50 4.61 -6.96
C ILE A 315 -18.60 4.67 -5.71
N VAL A 316 -18.65 5.77 -4.95
CA VAL A 316 -17.97 5.86 -3.65
C VAL A 316 -18.53 4.82 -2.68
N LEU A 317 -19.86 4.75 -2.55
CA LEU A 317 -20.52 3.78 -1.69
C LEU A 317 -20.27 2.34 -2.16
N ALA A 318 -20.24 2.10 -3.46
CA ALA A 318 -19.94 0.78 -4.04
C ALA A 318 -18.49 0.35 -3.74
N GLY A 319 -17.51 1.25 -3.83
CA GLY A 319 -16.12 0.97 -3.46
C GLY A 319 -15.94 0.64 -1.98
N ILE A 320 -16.60 1.39 -1.09
CA ILE A 320 -16.66 1.11 0.35
C ILE A 320 -17.35 -0.25 0.58
N GLY A 321 -18.50 -0.46 -0.06
CA GLY A 321 -19.30 -1.68 0.05
C GLY A 321 -18.51 -2.92 -0.36
N LEU A 322 -17.78 -2.86 -1.46
CA LEU A 322 -16.91 -3.96 -1.89
C LEU A 322 -15.91 -4.35 -0.79
N HIS A 323 -15.22 -3.37 -0.20
CA HIS A 323 -14.24 -3.67 0.86
C HIS A 323 -14.90 -4.25 2.11
N VAL A 324 -16.05 -3.71 2.54
CA VAL A 324 -16.81 -4.23 3.68
C VAL A 324 -17.30 -5.66 3.44
N VAL A 325 -17.78 -5.97 2.24
CA VAL A 325 -18.17 -7.33 1.84
C VAL A 325 -16.98 -8.29 1.90
N LEU A 326 -15.80 -7.88 1.39
CA LEU A 326 -14.58 -8.69 1.47
C LEU A 326 -14.13 -8.90 2.91
N LEU A 327 -14.18 -7.88 3.77
CA LEU A 327 -13.88 -8.02 5.20
C LEU A 327 -14.84 -8.99 5.89
N ALA A 328 -16.14 -8.87 5.64
CA ALA A 328 -17.15 -9.75 6.23
C ALA A 328 -16.98 -11.21 5.77
N ALA A 329 -16.77 -11.43 4.48
CA ALA A 329 -16.52 -12.75 3.91
C ALA A 329 -15.27 -13.40 4.49
N ASN A 330 -14.16 -12.65 4.55
CA ASN A 330 -12.91 -13.16 5.12
C ASN A 330 -13.00 -13.37 6.64
N TRP A 331 -13.75 -12.53 7.35
CA TRP A 331 -14.02 -12.74 8.78
C TRP A 331 -14.75 -14.04 9.01
N THR A 332 -15.84 -14.30 8.28
CA THR A 332 -16.62 -15.54 8.41
C THR A 332 -15.82 -16.78 8.02
N ALA A 333 -14.97 -16.69 7.01
CA ALA A 333 -14.13 -17.81 6.61
C ALA A 333 -12.99 -18.09 7.62
N THR A 334 -12.30 -17.06 8.10
CA THR A 334 -11.10 -17.24 8.93
C THR A 334 -11.39 -17.46 10.42
N THR A 335 -12.57 -17.03 10.91
CA THR A 335 -12.92 -17.12 12.34
C THR A 335 -13.71 -18.40 12.67
N PRO A 336 -14.98 -18.60 12.21
CA PRO A 336 -15.72 -19.81 12.57
C PRO A 336 -15.33 -21.04 11.75
N VAL A 337 -14.99 -20.88 10.46
CA VAL A 337 -14.73 -22.02 9.56
C VAL A 337 -13.32 -22.56 9.71
N LEU A 338 -12.31 -21.76 9.38
CA LEU A 338 -10.90 -22.17 9.41
C LEU A 338 -10.27 -22.08 10.82
N ARG A 339 -10.85 -21.31 11.73
CA ARG A 339 -10.38 -21.12 13.10
C ARG A 339 -8.89 -20.79 13.17
N LEU A 340 -8.45 -19.87 12.31
CA LEU A 340 -7.04 -19.48 12.24
C LEU A 340 -6.56 -18.85 13.57
N PRO A 341 -5.29 -19.07 13.94
CA PRO A 341 -4.66 -18.37 15.04
C PRO A 341 -4.79 -16.85 14.88
N GLU A 342 -4.90 -16.11 15.97
CA GLU A 342 -5.26 -14.68 15.94
C GLU A 342 -4.32 -13.83 15.06
N LYS A 343 -3.00 -14.05 15.15
CA LYS A 343 -2.03 -13.32 14.34
C LYS A 343 -2.15 -13.60 12.84
N GLU A 344 -2.43 -14.86 12.47
CA GLU A 344 -2.64 -15.28 11.09
C GLU A 344 -3.99 -14.76 10.57
N ARG A 345 -5.05 -14.87 11.37
CA ARG A 345 -6.37 -14.34 11.06
C ARG A 345 -6.33 -12.84 10.76
N ARG A 346 -5.66 -12.03 11.61
CA ARG A 346 -5.49 -10.59 11.38
C ARG A 346 -4.76 -10.31 10.07
N ALA A 347 -3.71 -11.08 9.76
CA ALA A 347 -2.96 -10.94 8.52
C ALA A 347 -3.82 -11.27 7.30
N VAL A 348 -4.51 -12.42 7.29
CA VAL A 348 -5.34 -12.85 6.17
C VAL A 348 -6.53 -11.93 5.99
N LEU A 349 -7.22 -11.54 7.08
CA LEU A 349 -8.38 -10.67 7.01
C LEU A 349 -8.06 -9.35 6.31
N LEU A 350 -6.97 -8.68 6.70
CA LEU A 350 -6.56 -7.43 6.07
C LEU A 350 -6.06 -7.67 4.64
N MET A 351 -5.15 -8.64 4.43
CA MET A 351 -4.52 -8.84 3.12
C MET A 351 -5.48 -9.38 2.06
N ALA A 352 -6.39 -10.28 2.40
CA ALA A 352 -7.34 -10.84 1.45
C ALA A 352 -8.51 -9.88 1.12
N SER A 353 -8.74 -8.88 1.96
CA SER A 353 -9.77 -7.85 1.73
C SER A 353 -9.23 -6.61 1.01
N GLN A 354 -7.93 -6.36 1.07
CA GLN A 354 -7.30 -5.23 0.40
C GLN A 354 -7.01 -5.49 -1.08
N LYS A 355 -7.05 -4.43 -1.89
CA LYS A 355 -6.73 -4.43 -3.32
C LYS A 355 -5.66 -3.38 -3.63
N THR A 356 -4.77 -3.68 -4.57
CA THR A 356 -3.63 -2.84 -4.91
C THR A 356 -3.96 -1.82 -5.99
N LEU A 357 -3.83 -0.52 -5.67
CA LEU A 357 -4.00 0.54 -6.66
C LEU A 357 -2.85 0.60 -7.70
N PRO A 358 -1.55 0.40 -7.35
CA PRO A 358 -0.48 0.38 -8.34
C PRO A 358 -0.71 -0.60 -9.49
N VAL A 359 -1.13 -1.83 -9.19
CA VAL A 359 -1.44 -2.83 -10.24
C VAL A 359 -2.68 -2.40 -11.02
N ALA A 360 -3.73 -1.91 -10.35
CA ALA A 360 -4.94 -1.45 -11.02
C ALA A 360 -4.65 -0.34 -12.05
N VAL A 361 -3.92 0.70 -11.66
CA VAL A 361 -3.57 1.80 -12.59
C VAL A 361 -2.60 1.35 -13.68
N THR A 362 -1.73 0.37 -13.41
CA THR A 362 -0.88 -0.24 -14.44
C THR A 362 -1.72 -0.93 -15.51
N VAL A 363 -2.66 -1.77 -15.08
CA VAL A 363 -3.59 -2.46 -16.00
C VAL A 363 -4.40 -1.43 -16.80
N ILE A 364 -4.99 -0.44 -16.13
CA ILE A 364 -5.77 0.63 -16.80
C ILE A 364 -4.93 1.35 -17.85
N SER A 365 -3.65 1.63 -17.58
CA SER A 365 -2.76 2.33 -18.53
C SER A 365 -2.51 1.57 -19.82
N TYR A 366 -2.78 0.26 -19.84
CA TYR A 366 -2.61 -0.61 -21.00
C TYR A 366 -3.91 -1.09 -21.63
N LEU A 367 -5.07 -0.74 -21.06
CA LEU A 367 -6.37 -0.98 -21.70
C LEU A 367 -6.53 -0.13 -22.96
N ASP A 368 -7.27 -0.64 -23.92
CA ASP A 368 -7.63 0.14 -25.12
C ASP A 368 -8.72 1.16 -24.77
N GLU A 369 -8.38 2.47 -24.86
CA GLU A 369 -9.32 3.56 -24.60
C GLU A 369 -10.46 3.61 -25.62
N ALA A 370 -10.25 3.15 -26.85
CA ALA A 370 -11.30 3.12 -27.87
C ALA A 370 -12.40 2.10 -27.53
N ARG A 371 -12.00 0.99 -26.90
CA ARG A 371 -12.92 -0.09 -26.51
C ARG A 371 -13.56 0.12 -25.13
N TRP A 372 -12.76 0.54 -24.14
CA TRP A 372 -13.18 0.56 -22.73
C TRP A 372 -13.47 1.97 -22.20
N GLY A 373 -13.14 2.99 -22.97
CA GLY A 373 -13.32 4.39 -22.60
C GLY A 373 -12.18 5.00 -21.80
N GLY A 374 -12.38 6.20 -21.30
CA GLY A 374 -11.31 7.00 -20.68
C GLY A 374 -10.75 6.39 -19.42
N HIS A 375 -9.43 6.19 -19.38
CA HIS A 375 -8.68 5.59 -18.27
C HIS A 375 -8.93 6.27 -16.92
N GLY A 376 -9.15 7.60 -16.90
CA GLY A 376 -9.41 8.32 -15.64
C GLY A 376 -10.73 7.94 -15.00
N LEU A 377 -11.80 7.74 -15.78
CA LEU A 377 -13.09 7.29 -15.24
C LEU A 377 -13.00 5.87 -14.68
N ILE A 378 -12.30 4.97 -15.39
CA ILE A 378 -12.04 3.60 -14.90
C ILE A 378 -11.20 3.62 -13.61
N ALA A 379 -10.29 4.59 -13.46
CA ALA A 379 -9.44 4.68 -12.28
C ALA A 379 -10.17 5.17 -11.02
N ILE A 380 -11.27 5.93 -11.14
CA ILE A 380 -11.98 6.53 -10.00
C ILE A 380 -12.45 5.47 -8.99
N PRO A 381 -13.17 4.40 -9.37
CA PRO A 381 -13.58 3.35 -8.44
C PRO A 381 -12.40 2.69 -7.73
N CYS A 382 -11.28 2.49 -8.44
CA CYS A 382 -10.06 1.93 -7.88
C CYS A 382 -9.43 2.84 -6.82
N ILE A 383 -9.37 4.16 -7.10
CA ILE A 383 -8.83 5.17 -6.18
C ILE A 383 -9.71 5.26 -4.94
N VAL A 384 -11.01 5.39 -5.11
CA VAL A 384 -11.98 5.48 -4.01
C VAL A 384 -11.93 4.22 -3.15
N GLY A 385 -11.99 3.04 -3.78
CA GLY A 385 -11.88 1.75 -3.09
C GLY A 385 -10.57 1.64 -2.30
N HIS A 386 -9.44 2.05 -2.91
CA HIS A 386 -8.14 1.99 -2.25
C HIS A 386 -8.03 2.95 -1.07
N VAL A 387 -8.52 4.18 -1.20
CA VAL A 387 -8.50 5.15 -0.09
C VAL A 387 -9.42 4.69 1.03
N SER A 388 -10.63 4.23 0.70
CA SER A 388 -11.60 3.75 1.69
C SER A 388 -11.06 2.57 2.51
N GLN A 389 -10.46 1.57 1.85
CA GLN A 389 -9.87 0.43 2.54
C GLN A 389 -8.74 0.83 3.49
N LEU A 390 -7.90 1.81 3.12
CA LEU A 390 -6.82 2.28 3.99
C LEU A 390 -7.37 2.90 5.29
N PHE A 391 -8.45 3.68 5.22
CA PHE A 391 -9.08 4.26 6.41
C PHE A 391 -9.75 3.21 7.29
N ILE A 392 -10.55 2.32 6.69
CA ILE A 392 -11.26 1.26 7.43
C ILE A 392 -10.26 0.35 8.12
N ASP A 393 -9.25 -0.12 7.39
CA ASP A 393 -8.26 -1.04 7.92
C ASP A 393 -7.31 -0.40 8.93
N ALA A 394 -6.99 0.89 8.78
CA ALA A 394 -6.23 1.63 9.80
C ALA A 394 -7.01 1.75 11.11
N PHE A 395 -8.33 1.94 11.05
CA PHE A 395 -9.21 1.94 12.22
C PHE A 395 -9.24 0.56 12.88
N ILE A 396 -9.43 -0.51 12.10
CA ILE A 396 -9.44 -1.90 12.60
C ILE A 396 -8.09 -2.25 13.21
N ALA A 397 -6.99 -1.97 12.53
CA ALA A 397 -5.64 -2.22 13.01
C ALA A 397 -5.34 -1.48 14.31
N GLY A 398 -5.79 -0.22 14.43
CA GLY A 398 -5.67 0.57 15.66
C GLY A 398 -6.41 -0.05 16.85
N LYS A 399 -7.63 -0.54 16.64
CA LYS A 399 -8.40 -1.25 17.67
C LYS A 399 -7.72 -2.55 18.11
N TRP A 400 -7.19 -3.33 17.17
CA TRP A 400 -6.48 -4.57 17.51
C TRP A 400 -5.13 -4.31 18.19
N ALA A 401 -4.41 -3.28 17.81
CA ALA A 401 -3.19 -2.86 18.49
C ALA A 401 -3.44 -2.49 19.96
N ALA A 402 -4.49 -1.70 20.21
CA ALA A 402 -4.87 -1.31 21.56
C ALA A 402 -5.29 -2.51 22.43
N ALA A 403 -6.08 -3.44 21.85
CA ALA A 403 -6.48 -4.67 22.56
C ALA A 403 -5.26 -5.56 22.89
N SER A 404 -4.30 -5.68 21.98
CA SER A 404 -3.09 -6.46 22.19
C SER A 404 -2.17 -5.83 23.25
N ALA A 405 -2.04 -4.49 23.26
CA ALA A 405 -1.27 -3.78 24.29
C ALA A 405 -1.88 -4.03 25.69
N LYS A 406 -3.21 -3.88 25.80
CA LYS A 406 -3.91 -4.13 27.07
C LYS A 406 -3.72 -5.56 27.57
N SER A 407 -3.81 -6.56 26.69
CA SER A 407 -3.62 -7.98 27.08
C SER A 407 -2.18 -8.26 27.57
N LEU A 408 -1.17 -7.57 27.04
CA LEU A 408 0.21 -7.68 27.49
C LEU A 408 0.40 -7.03 28.86
N ASP A 409 -0.21 -5.86 29.10
CA ASP A 409 -0.18 -5.18 30.40
C ASP A 409 -0.89 -6.04 31.48
N ASP A 410 -2.06 -6.59 31.17
CA ASP A 410 -2.80 -7.47 32.07
C ASP A 410 -2.00 -8.74 32.42
N ALA A 411 -1.31 -9.34 31.44
CA ALA A 411 -0.44 -10.49 31.64
C ALA A 411 0.78 -10.16 32.51
N ALA A 412 1.44 -9.02 32.27
CA ALA A 412 2.57 -8.56 33.06
C ALA A 412 2.19 -8.31 34.56
N VAL A 413 1.00 -7.71 34.79
CA VAL A 413 0.46 -7.52 36.14
C VAL A 413 0.15 -8.85 36.82
N ALA A 414 -0.42 -9.81 36.09
CA ALA A 414 -0.72 -11.14 36.62
C ALA A 414 0.60 -11.90 37.02
N GLU A 415 1.62 -11.81 36.19
CA GLU A 415 2.93 -12.41 36.45
C GLU A 415 3.63 -11.77 37.64
N ALA A 416 3.58 -10.46 37.77
CA ALA A 416 4.10 -9.72 38.93
C ALA A 416 3.40 -10.14 40.26
N ASN A 417 2.07 -10.27 40.21
CA ASN A 417 1.30 -10.70 41.37
C ASN A 417 1.58 -12.17 41.75
N ALA A 418 1.73 -13.07 40.77
CA ALA A 418 2.13 -14.47 41.03
C ALA A 418 3.53 -14.58 41.66
N GLY A 419 4.48 -13.76 41.15
CA GLY A 419 5.82 -13.67 41.75
C GLY A 419 5.81 -13.15 43.19
N ALA A 420 4.98 -12.14 43.48
CA ALA A 420 4.84 -11.62 44.84
C ALA A 420 4.24 -12.65 45.83
N LEU A 421 3.25 -13.44 45.38
CA LEU A 421 2.65 -14.52 46.17
C LEU A 421 3.66 -15.64 46.48
N SER A 422 4.48 -16.04 45.51
CA SER A 422 5.50 -17.08 45.71
C SER A 422 6.60 -16.64 46.70
N VAL A 423 6.98 -15.35 46.69
CA VAL A 423 7.95 -14.80 47.67
C VAL A 423 7.33 -14.73 49.04
N ALA A 424 6.04 -14.40 49.20
CA ALA A 424 5.35 -14.39 50.48
C ALA A 424 5.22 -15.79 51.09
N GLU A 425 4.90 -16.83 50.30
CA GLU A 425 4.84 -18.22 50.73
C GLU A 425 6.21 -18.76 51.21
N LEU A 426 7.30 -18.39 50.50
CA LEU A 426 8.65 -18.75 50.91
C LEU A 426 9.07 -18.04 52.21
N GLY A 427 8.63 -16.82 52.43
CA GLY A 427 8.88 -16.07 53.67
C GLY A 427 8.13 -16.66 54.87
N GLU A 428 6.89 -17.12 54.69
CA GLU A 428 6.11 -17.79 55.76
C GLU A 428 6.68 -19.16 56.13
N THR A 429 7.22 -19.92 55.16
CA THR A 429 7.87 -21.21 55.42
C THR A 429 9.18 -21.04 56.20
N GLN A 430 9.99 -20.04 55.90
CA GLN A 430 11.22 -19.75 56.66
C GLN A 430 10.95 -19.28 58.09
N THR A 431 9.92 -18.44 58.28
CA THR A 431 9.56 -18.00 59.67
C THR A 431 8.92 -19.10 60.50
N SER A 432 8.30 -20.11 59.92
CA SER A 432 7.76 -21.28 60.61
C SER A 432 8.87 -22.28 61.00
N GLU A 433 9.89 -22.48 60.17
CA GLU A 433 11.05 -23.30 60.47
C GLU A 433 11.93 -22.68 61.58
N GLU A 434 12.15 -21.35 61.52
CA GLU A 434 12.91 -20.63 62.58
C GLU A 434 12.21 -20.66 63.95
N LYS A 435 10.89 -20.63 64.00
CA LYS A 435 10.09 -20.81 65.21
C LYS A 435 10.14 -22.24 65.77
N HIS A 436 10.25 -23.28 64.93
CA HIS A 436 10.32 -24.67 65.36
C HIS A 436 11.70 -25.04 65.93
N ASP A 437 12.77 -24.48 65.35
CA ASP A 437 14.14 -24.69 65.84
C ASP A 437 14.41 -23.92 67.13
N ASN A 438 13.85 -22.74 67.33
CA ASN A 438 13.94 -21.97 68.55
C ASN A 438 13.22 -22.62 69.74
N ASN A 439 12.20 -23.45 69.48
CA ASN A 439 11.45 -24.17 70.50
C ASN A 439 12.13 -25.49 70.92
N LYS A 440 12.96 -26.09 70.04
CA LYS A 440 13.79 -27.28 70.37
C LYS A 440 15.02 -26.95 71.22
N ASN A 441 15.53 -25.73 71.14
CA ASN A 441 16.69 -25.27 71.92
C ASN A 441 16.32 -24.74 73.30
N LYS A 442 15.01 -24.71 73.65
CA LYS A 442 14.52 -24.29 74.96
C LYS A 442 13.95 -25.43 75.82
N ALA A 443 13.96 -26.67 75.32
CA ALA A 443 13.60 -27.88 76.07
C ALA A 443 14.87 -28.70 76.43
#